data_753c846b7c3833f0f05dfc10acc60bf5
#
_entry.id   753c846b7c3833f0f05dfc10acc60bf5
#
_cell.length_a   1.000
_cell.length_b   1.000
_cell.length_c   1.000
_cell.angle_alpha   90.00
_cell.angle_beta   90.00
_cell.angle_gamma   90.00
#
_symmetry.space_group_name_H-M   'P 1'
#
loop_
_entity.id
_entity.type
_entity.pdbx_description
1 polymer ?
#
loop_
_entity_poly.entity_id
_entity_poly.type
_entity_poly.pdbx_seq_one_letter_code
_entity_poly.pdbx_strand_id
1 'polypeptide(L)'
;RGGQVLELTQLRSVELPPAAGRPDRVYDLTLSGGMMSSQWTIDGQAYPDADPLPIRSGERVRVQMTNMSPAIHPMHLHGHFFRVANVLKETVLVPPHMGRVAFEFTADNPGDWFFHCHQLYHMESGMARVFPYVP
;
A
#
# COMPACT_ATOMS: atom_id res chain seq x y z
N ARG A 1 23.98 -7.95 -2.99
CA ARG A 1 23.58 -7.12 -2.70
C ARG A 1 23.76 -6.74 -2.31
N GLY A 2 24.32 -6.63 -2.13
CA GLY A 2 24.02 -5.69 -1.72
C GLY A 2 24.34 -5.15 -1.51
N GLY A 3 24.90 -4.95 -1.69
CA GLY A 3 24.76 -3.90 -1.51
C GLY A 3 24.76 -3.52 -1.85
N GLN A 4 24.82 -3.28 -2.11
CA GLN A 4 24.33 -2.41 -2.20
C GLN A 4 23.79 -1.99 -2.44
N VAL A 5 24.26 -2.20 -2.81
CA VAL A 5 23.51 -1.40 -2.79
C VAL A 5 23.43 -0.86 -2.16
N LEU A 6 23.96 -0.41 -2.01
CA LEU A 6 23.53 0.32 -1.29
C LEU A 6 23.26 1.11 -1.62
N GLU A 7 23.51 1.31 -1.97
CA GLU A 7 22.88 2.05 -2.00
C GLU A 7 21.79 2.31 -2.06
N LEU A 8 21.90 2.19 -2.75
CA LEU A 8 20.59 2.25 -2.49
C LEU A 8 20.28 1.70 -1.19
N THR A 9 21.03 0.92 -0.73
CA THR A 9 20.72 0.43 0.43
C THR A 9 21.26 1.01 1.56
N GLN A 10 22.23 1.75 1.48
CA GLN A 10 22.73 2.35 2.52
C GLN A 10 21.89 3.30 2.93
N LEU A 11 21.53 3.93 2.03
CA LEU A 11 20.66 4.76 2.26
C LEU A 11 19.49 4.12 2.35
N ARG A 12 19.36 2.99 1.98
CA ARG A 12 18.24 2.38 1.96
C ARG A 12 17.85 2.15 3.35
N SER A 13 16.65 1.86 3.55
CA SER A 13 16.11 1.61 4.83
C SER A 13 16.83 0.52 5.56
N VAL A 14 16.77 0.59 6.86
CA VAL A 14 17.36 -0.45 7.68
C VAL A 14 16.62 -1.75 7.45
N GLU A 15 17.33 -2.83 7.31
CA GLU A 15 16.73 -4.12 7.16
C GLU A 15 16.14 -4.57 8.48
N LEU A 16 14.93 -5.07 8.47
CA LEU A 16 14.20 -5.48 9.65
C LEU A 16 14.15 -7.00 9.76
N PRO A 17 14.00 -7.52 10.98
CA PRO A 17 13.81 -8.95 11.13
C PRO A 17 12.47 -9.37 10.52
N PRO A 18 12.32 -10.62 10.12
CA PRO A 18 11.05 -11.08 9.58
C PRO A 18 9.93 -10.91 10.60
N ALA A 19 8.74 -10.62 10.13
CA ALA A 19 7.59 -10.49 11.01
C ALA A 19 7.30 -11.85 11.65
N ALA A 20 7.02 -11.85 12.95
CA ALA A 20 6.72 -13.07 13.66
C ALA A 20 5.23 -13.36 13.60
N GLY A 21 4.85 -14.58 13.23
CA GLY A 21 3.47 -15.00 13.28
C GLY A 21 2.62 -14.40 12.17
N ARG A 22 1.32 -14.55 12.34
CA ARG A 22 0.37 -14.10 11.35
C ARG A 22 0.00 -12.65 11.58
N PRO A 23 -0.37 -11.93 10.52
CA PRO A 23 -0.95 -10.60 10.70
C PRO A 23 -2.33 -10.72 11.36
N ASP A 24 -2.72 -9.68 12.08
CA ASP A 24 -4.03 -9.63 12.73
C ASP A 24 -5.13 -9.31 11.75
N ARG A 25 -4.78 -8.66 10.64
CA ARG A 25 -5.75 -8.24 9.64
C ARG A 25 -5.09 -8.30 8.27
N VAL A 26 -5.83 -8.76 7.27
CA VAL A 26 -5.34 -8.83 5.89
C VAL A 26 -6.35 -8.14 4.99
N TYR A 27 -5.87 -7.22 4.17
CA TYR A 27 -6.65 -6.65 3.08
C TYR A 27 -6.05 -7.14 1.77
N ASP A 28 -6.91 -7.65 0.88
CA ASP A 28 -6.50 -8.12 -0.43
C ASP A 28 -7.15 -7.18 -1.45
N LEU A 29 -6.36 -6.31 -2.05
CA LEU A 29 -6.85 -5.23 -2.87
C LEU A 29 -6.46 -5.42 -4.33
N THR A 30 -7.38 -5.08 -5.22
CA THR A 30 -7.14 -5.13 -6.66
C THR A 30 -7.09 -3.70 -7.20
N LEU A 31 -6.00 -3.36 -7.87
CA LEU A 31 -5.84 -2.06 -8.50
C LEU A 31 -6.23 -2.20 -9.97
N SER A 32 -7.11 -1.34 -10.45
CA SER A 32 -7.58 -1.41 -11.83
C SER A 32 -7.97 -0.04 -12.36
N GLY A 33 -8.20 0.03 -13.66
CA GLY A 33 -8.62 1.26 -14.33
C GLY A 33 -7.84 1.53 -15.58
N GLY A 34 -8.15 2.66 -16.20
CA GLY A 34 -7.39 3.14 -17.34
C GLY A 34 -7.66 2.45 -18.65
N MET A 35 -8.62 1.54 -18.70
CA MET A 35 -8.95 0.84 -19.95
C MET A 35 -10.06 1.55 -20.66
N MET A 36 -11.30 1.32 -20.26
CA MET A 36 -12.45 1.92 -20.88
C MET A 36 -13.10 2.95 -19.96
N SER A 37 -12.50 3.21 -18.83
CA SER A 37 -13.02 4.13 -17.83
C SER A 37 -11.97 5.17 -17.53
N SER A 38 -12.41 6.38 -17.21
CA SER A 38 -11.48 7.42 -16.77
C SER A 38 -11.16 7.29 -15.30
N GLN A 39 -11.79 6.36 -14.60
CA GLN A 39 -11.53 6.18 -13.17
C GLN A 39 -10.46 5.12 -12.94
N TRP A 40 -9.71 5.34 -11.88
CA TRP A 40 -8.74 4.38 -11.37
C TRP A 40 -9.26 3.93 -10.01
N THR A 41 -9.30 2.63 -9.76
CA THR A 41 -10.02 2.08 -8.62
C THR A 41 -9.16 1.16 -7.78
N ILE A 42 -9.58 1.02 -6.51
CA ILE A 42 -9.10 -0.03 -5.61
C ILE A 42 -10.34 -0.88 -5.28
N ASP A 43 -10.30 -2.15 -5.65
CA ASP A 43 -11.44 -3.07 -5.50
C ASP A 43 -12.70 -2.56 -6.17
N GLY A 44 -12.55 -1.96 -7.35
CA GLY A 44 -13.68 -1.48 -8.12
C GLY A 44 -14.32 -0.21 -7.60
N GLN A 45 -13.73 0.42 -6.58
CA GLN A 45 -14.29 1.64 -6.00
C GLN A 45 -13.33 2.80 -6.14
N ALA A 46 -13.86 3.97 -6.44
CA ALA A 46 -13.09 5.18 -6.61
C ALA A 46 -13.39 6.16 -5.48
N TYR A 47 -12.31 6.70 -4.87
CA TYR A 47 -12.46 7.73 -3.84
C TYR A 47 -13.11 8.98 -4.46
N PRO A 48 -14.02 9.66 -3.80
CA PRO A 48 -14.38 9.53 -2.40
C PRO A 48 -15.52 8.54 -2.10
N ASP A 49 -16.05 7.88 -3.12
CA ASP A 49 -17.19 6.98 -2.94
C ASP A 49 -16.78 5.55 -2.58
N ALA A 50 -15.57 5.38 -2.11
CA ALA A 50 -15.03 4.08 -1.76
C ALA A 50 -15.18 3.80 -0.27
N ASP A 51 -15.43 2.54 0.07
CA ASP A 51 -15.54 2.12 1.46
C ASP A 51 -14.21 2.27 2.17
N PRO A 52 -14.21 2.65 3.44
CA PRO A 52 -12.97 2.72 4.21
C PRO A 52 -12.43 1.33 4.49
N LEU A 53 -11.16 1.27 4.87
CA LEU A 53 -10.48 0.04 5.27
C LEU A 53 -10.12 0.15 6.75
N PRO A 54 -11.05 -0.16 7.66
CA PRO A 54 -10.81 0.08 9.08
C PRO A 54 -9.73 -0.81 9.69
N ILE A 55 -8.97 -0.24 10.61
CA ILE A 55 -7.95 -0.95 11.36
C ILE A 55 -8.07 -0.59 12.83
N ARG A 56 -7.41 -1.35 13.70
CA ARG A 56 -7.41 -1.07 15.13
C ARG A 56 -5.99 -0.85 15.62
N SER A 57 -5.88 -0.01 16.62
CA SER A 57 -4.58 0.28 17.24
C SER A 57 -3.94 -1.01 17.74
N GLY A 58 -2.67 -1.18 17.45
CA GLY A 58 -1.90 -2.35 17.86
C GLY A 58 -1.92 -3.52 16.88
N GLU A 59 -2.79 -3.49 15.88
CA GLU A 59 -2.86 -4.59 14.91
C GLU A 59 -1.65 -4.59 13.99
N ARG A 60 -1.24 -5.78 13.59
CA ARG A 60 -0.38 -5.95 12.43
C ARG A 60 -1.26 -6.15 11.23
N VAL A 61 -1.13 -5.26 10.27
CA VAL A 61 -1.98 -5.22 9.07
C VAL A 61 -1.15 -5.60 7.87
N ARG A 62 -1.64 -6.54 7.09
CA ARG A 62 -1.02 -6.92 5.83
C ARG A 62 -1.91 -6.46 4.69
N VAL A 63 -1.33 -5.77 3.73
CA VAL A 63 -2.05 -5.33 2.54
C VAL A 63 -1.43 -6.02 1.34
N GLN A 64 -2.22 -6.82 0.65
CA GLN A 64 -1.79 -7.53 -0.56
C GLN A 64 -2.45 -6.84 -1.75
N MET A 65 -1.67 -6.54 -2.78
CA MET A 65 -2.19 -5.83 -3.94
C MET A 65 -1.90 -6.61 -5.20
N THR A 66 -2.91 -6.71 -6.06
CA THR A 66 -2.76 -7.24 -7.42
C THR A 66 -3.12 -6.13 -8.38
N ASN A 67 -2.22 -5.82 -9.29
CA ASN A 67 -2.42 -4.72 -10.24
C ASN A 67 -2.92 -5.29 -11.56
N MET A 68 -4.19 -5.08 -11.83
CA MET A 68 -4.85 -5.56 -13.06
C MET A 68 -4.81 -4.51 -14.16
N SER A 69 -4.12 -3.39 -13.95
CA SER A 69 -4.07 -2.32 -14.92
C SER A 69 -2.79 -2.38 -15.74
N PRO A 70 -2.71 -1.63 -16.87
CA PRO A 70 -1.49 -1.57 -17.66
C PRO A 70 -0.45 -0.58 -17.14
N ALA A 71 -0.72 0.10 -16.03
CA ALA A 71 0.18 1.12 -15.49
C ALA A 71 0.80 0.65 -14.18
N ILE A 72 2.04 1.08 -13.92
CA ILE A 72 2.68 0.86 -12.63
C ILE A 72 2.06 1.83 -11.61
N HIS A 73 1.85 1.37 -10.39
CA HIS A 73 1.27 2.21 -9.35
C HIS A 73 2.20 2.30 -8.15
N PRO A 74 2.76 3.49 -7.88
CA PRO A 74 3.46 3.72 -6.62
C PRO A 74 2.42 4.03 -5.54
N MET A 75 2.27 3.12 -4.59
CA MET A 75 1.26 3.25 -3.54
C MET A 75 1.88 3.76 -2.25
N HIS A 76 1.26 4.75 -1.65
CA HIS A 76 1.75 5.43 -0.47
C HIS A 76 0.71 5.44 0.63
N LEU A 77 1.13 5.09 1.84
CA LEU A 77 0.29 5.16 3.03
C LEU A 77 0.80 6.28 3.93
N HIS A 78 -0.09 7.23 4.24
CA HIS A 78 0.24 8.33 5.14
C HIS A 78 0.36 7.83 6.57
N GLY A 79 1.23 8.44 7.31
CA GLY A 79 1.31 8.26 8.76
C GLY A 79 2.01 6.99 9.23
N HIS A 80 2.40 6.10 8.33
CA HIS A 80 3.01 4.84 8.71
C HIS A 80 4.14 4.49 7.78
N PHE A 81 5.17 3.87 8.34
CA PHE A 81 6.13 3.13 7.53
C PHE A 81 5.68 1.68 7.50
N PHE A 82 5.91 1.00 6.41
CA PHE A 82 5.53 -0.39 6.29
C PHE A 82 6.70 -1.23 5.81
N ARG A 83 6.56 -2.52 6.01
CA ARG A 83 7.60 -3.47 5.66
C ARG A 83 7.25 -4.15 4.35
N VAL A 84 8.19 -4.09 3.40
CA VAL A 84 8.10 -4.86 2.17
C VAL A 84 9.28 -5.81 2.20
N ALA A 85 9.01 -7.10 2.24
CA ALA A 85 10.02 -8.10 2.57
C ALA A 85 10.62 -7.71 3.93
N ASN A 86 11.89 -7.38 4.03
CA ASN A 86 12.50 -7.00 5.30
C ASN A 86 13.00 -5.57 5.28
N VAL A 87 12.40 -4.71 4.44
CA VAL A 87 12.84 -3.34 4.29
C VAL A 87 11.70 -2.40 4.64
N LEU A 88 12.01 -1.37 5.42
CA LEU A 88 11.04 -0.38 5.83
C LEU A 88 10.87 0.66 4.73
N LYS A 89 9.63 0.94 4.33
CA LYS A 89 9.31 1.86 3.25
C LYS A 89 8.04 2.63 3.56
N GLU A 90 7.80 3.69 2.82
CA GLU A 90 6.52 4.41 2.89
C GLU A 90 5.80 4.40 1.55
N THR A 91 6.47 3.97 0.49
CA THR A 91 5.90 3.85 -0.85
C THR A 91 6.40 2.56 -1.47
N VAL A 92 5.52 1.88 -2.19
CA VAL A 92 5.88 0.65 -2.88
C VAL A 92 5.36 0.68 -4.29
N LEU A 93 6.16 0.20 -5.24
CA LEU A 93 5.74 0.12 -6.64
C LEU A 93 5.03 -1.20 -6.88
N VAL A 94 3.84 -1.14 -7.46
CA VAL A 94 3.09 -2.34 -7.83
C VAL A 94 3.16 -2.46 -9.36
N PRO A 95 3.87 -3.45 -9.88
CA PRO A 95 4.05 -3.55 -11.34
C PRO A 95 2.73 -3.84 -12.04
N PRO A 96 2.64 -3.50 -13.33
CA PRO A 96 1.40 -3.71 -14.08
C PRO A 96 1.21 -5.18 -14.47
N HIS A 97 0.11 -5.47 -15.13
CA HIS A 97 -0.16 -6.76 -15.76
C HIS A 97 -0.09 -7.93 -14.78
N MET A 98 -0.96 -7.91 -13.79
CA MET A 98 -1.05 -8.95 -12.76
C MET A 98 0.09 -8.93 -11.77
N GLY A 99 0.83 -7.83 -11.69
CA GLY A 99 1.89 -7.69 -10.70
C GLY A 99 1.32 -7.71 -9.29
N ARG A 100 2.03 -8.35 -8.37
CA ARG A 100 1.59 -8.51 -6.98
C ARG A 100 2.64 -8.02 -6.02
N VAL A 101 2.20 -7.32 -4.99
CA VAL A 101 3.08 -6.86 -3.91
C VAL A 101 2.30 -6.89 -2.62
N ALA A 102 2.96 -7.24 -1.54
CA ALA A 102 2.36 -7.17 -0.21
C ALA A 102 3.25 -6.36 0.72
N PHE A 103 2.63 -5.63 1.64
CA PHE A 103 3.36 -4.96 2.71
C PHE A 103 2.65 -5.17 4.03
N GLU A 104 3.40 -4.97 5.12
CA GLU A 104 2.85 -5.07 6.46
C GLU A 104 3.24 -3.85 7.27
N PHE A 105 2.35 -3.41 8.12
CA PHE A 105 2.65 -2.33 9.05
C PHE A 105 1.96 -2.60 10.39
N THR A 106 2.49 -1.96 11.43
CA THR A 106 1.85 -1.98 12.75
C THR A 106 0.99 -0.72 12.87
N ALA A 107 -0.25 -0.88 13.29
CA ALA A 107 -1.15 0.25 13.46
C ALA A 107 -0.80 0.96 14.78
N ASP A 108 0.20 1.83 14.72
CA ASP A 108 0.74 2.48 15.90
C ASP A 108 0.62 4.00 15.86
N ASN A 109 -0.24 4.53 15.02
CA ASN A 109 -0.42 5.98 14.89
C ASN A 109 -1.91 6.26 14.63
N PRO A 110 -2.72 6.44 15.67
CA PRO A 110 -4.17 6.61 15.50
C PRO A 110 -4.54 7.80 14.63
N GLY A 111 -5.59 7.65 13.86
CA GLY A 111 -6.06 8.68 12.95
C GLY A 111 -6.81 8.09 11.77
N ASP A 112 -7.07 8.93 10.79
CA ASP A 112 -7.65 8.51 9.52
C ASP A 112 -6.59 8.74 8.46
N TRP A 113 -6.04 7.69 7.91
CA TRP A 113 -4.86 7.81 7.08
C TRP A 113 -5.14 7.47 5.62
N PHE A 114 -4.72 8.37 4.74
CA PHE A 114 -4.93 8.24 3.30
C PHE A 114 -3.95 7.21 2.73
N PHE A 115 -4.47 6.31 1.93
CA PHE A 115 -3.68 5.32 1.19
C PHE A 115 -4.01 5.50 -0.29
N HIS A 116 -3.02 5.87 -1.09
CA HIS A 116 -3.32 6.29 -2.46
C HIS A 116 -2.15 6.01 -3.40
N CYS A 117 -2.48 5.98 -4.69
CA CYS A 117 -1.46 5.99 -5.72
C CYS A 117 -0.74 7.33 -5.66
N HIS A 118 0.58 7.30 -5.63
CA HIS A 118 1.37 8.52 -5.53
C HIS A 118 1.46 9.25 -6.87
N GLN A 119 1.01 8.63 -7.94
CA GLN A 119 0.90 9.29 -9.23
C GLN A 119 -0.35 10.15 -9.23
N LEU A 120 -0.16 11.46 -9.33
CA LEU A 120 -1.22 12.41 -9.08
C LEU A 120 -2.47 12.18 -9.92
N TYR A 121 -2.32 11.91 -11.20
CA TYR A 121 -3.47 11.69 -12.05
C TYR A 121 -4.32 10.51 -11.59
N HIS A 122 -3.68 9.39 -11.22
CA HIS A 122 -4.42 8.22 -10.77
C HIS A 122 -5.12 8.49 -9.45
N MET A 123 -4.47 9.21 -8.55
CA MET A 123 -5.06 9.55 -7.27
C MET A 123 -6.27 10.44 -7.46
N GLU A 124 -6.16 11.48 -8.28
CA GLU A 124 -7.27 12.41 -8.53
C GLU A 124 -8.41 11.75 -9.26
N SER A 125 -8.13 10.68 -9.98
CA SER A 125 -9.16 9.94 -10.70
C SER A 125 -9.73 8.77 -9.87
N GLY A 126 -9.41 8.71 -8.59
CA GLY A 126 -10.09 7.81 -7.65
C GLY A 126 -9.29 6.73 -6.98
N MET A 127 -7.99 6.57 -7.28
CA MET A 127 -7.21 5.47 -6.69
C MET A 127 -6.73 5.83 -5.30
N ALA A 128 -7.65 5.81 -4.36
CA ALA A 128 -7.38 6.13 -2.97
C ALA A 128 -8.40 5.49 -2.03
N ARG A 129 -7.97 5.19 -0.84
CA ARG A 129 -8.81 4.68 0.24
C ARG A 129 -8.36 5.31 1.54
N VAL A 130 -9.17 5.19 2.57
CA VAL A 130 -8.83 5.67 3.90
C VAL A 130 -8.75 4.47 4.85
N PHE A 131 -7.71 4.44 5.67
CA PHE A 131 -7.58 3.50 6.78
C PHE A 131 -7.95 4.25 8.05
N PRO A 132 -9.20 4.21 8.50
CA PRO A 132 -9.55 4.83 9.78
C PRO A 132 -9.26 3.86 10.92
N TYR A 133 -8.79 4.40 12.03
CA TYR A 133 -8.66 3.61 13.24
C TYR A 133 -10.03 3.54 13.90
N VAL A 134 -10.47 2.35 14.22
CA VAL A 134 -11.75 2.14 14.89
C VAL A 134 -11.51 1.56 16.27
N PRO A 135 -12.48 1.75 17.20
CA PRO A 135 -12.33 1.25 18.57
C PRO A 135 -12.21 -0.25 18.68
#